data_cf58d69b117662b0c089899d0c8973f2
#
_entry.id   cf58d69b117662b0c089899d0c8973f2
#
_cell.length_a   1.000
_cell.length_b   1.000
_cell.length_c   1.000
_cell.angle_alpha   90.00
_cell.angle_beta   90.00
_cell.angle_gamma   90.00
#
_symmetry.space_group_name_H-M   'P 1'
#
loop_
_entity.id
_entity.type
_entity.pdbx_description
1 polymer ?
#
loop_
_entity_poly.entity_id
_entity_poly.type
_entity_poly.pdbx_seq_one_letter_code
_entity_poly.pdbx_strand_id
1 'polypeptide(L)'
;MLFRSLGSAVNAYIERIRADRSIVPSFNTFYEYMRDDYRRELAERDIKVEKEDFNIDNMLTTMRQYYRGGRYDFLLNSAENIDLLGKRFIVFEIDSIKDNRELFPVVTIIIMEAFINKMRRLKGVRKQLIVEEAWKALSSANMADYLRYMYKTVRKYFGEAIVVTQEVDDIISSPVVKESIINNSDCKILLDQRKYMNKFDQIQALLGLTEKEKSQILSINMANNPSRLYKEVWIGLGGTQSAVYATEVSAEEYLVRP
;
A
#
# COMPACT_ATOMS: atom_id res chain seq x y z
N MET A 1 11.61 0.74 22.66
CA MET A 1 13.08 0.81 22.72
C MET A 1 13.77 0.28 21.47
N LEU A 2 13.46 -0.90 20.98
CA LEU A 2 14.07 -1.50 19.76
C LEU A 2 14.18 -0.54 18.58
N PHE A 3 13.11 0.21 18.28
CA PHE A 3 13.11 1.18 17.18
C PHE A 3 14.06 2.37 17.37
N ARG A 4 14.34 2.78 18.61
CA ARG A 4 15.31 3.88 18.84
C ARG A 4 16.73 3.40 18.58
N SER A 5 17.08 2.18 18.96
CA SER A 5 18.42 1.61 18.74
C SER A 5 18.69 1.31 17.28
N LEU A 6 17.70 0.75 16.54
CA LEU A 6 17.80 0.56 15.10
C LEU A 6 17.85 1.90 14.34
N GLY A 7 17.01 2.86 14.73
CA GLY A 7 17.04 4.21 14.16
C GLY A 7 18.40 4.91 14.38
N SER A 8 19.01 4.72 15.55
CA SER A 8 20.36 5.23 15.82
C SER A 8 21.42 4.60 14.93
N ALA A 9 21.35 3.29 14.71
CA ALA A 9 22.25 2.58 13.80
C ALA A 9 22.10 3.05 12.34
N VAL A 10 20.88 3.22 11.88
CA VAL A 10 20.60 3.76 10.52
C VAL A 10 21.13 5.18 10.38
N ASN A 11 20.92 6.04 11.38
CA ASN A 11 21.46 7.41 11.35
C ASN A 11 22.98 7.44 11.34
N ALA A 12 23.64 6.61 12.15
CA ALA A 12 25.10 6.51 12.16
C ALA A 12 25.64 6.03 10.80
N TYR A 13 24.99 5.06 10.18
CA TYR A 13 25.32 4.61 8.83
C TYR A 13 25.14 5.72 7.79
N ILE A 14 24.07 6.51 7.87
CA ILE A 14 23.83 7.65 6.98
C ILE A 14 24.94 8.71 7.12
N GLU A 15 25.36 9.02 8.34
CA GLU A 15 26.48 9.95 8.58
C GLU A 15 27.79 9.43 7.99
N ARG A 16 28.06 8.13 8.11
CA ARG A 16 29.21 7.49 7.48
C ARG A 16 29.20 7.62 5.96
N ILE A 17 28.06 7.36 5.31
CA ILE A 17 27.93 7.53 3.85
C ILE A 17 28.16 8.99 3.43
N ARG A 18 27.68 9.94 4.26
CA ARG A 18 27.90 11.38 4.00
C ARG A 18 29.37 11.76 4.11
N ALA A 19 30.09 11.16 5.05
CA ALA A 19 31.51 11.40 5.26
C ALA A 19 32.39 10.73 4.21
N ASP A 20 32.00 9.54 3.77
CA ASP A 20 32.74 8.77 2.74
C ASP A 20 31.82 8.42 1.57
N ARG A 21 31.94 9.22 0.51
CA ARG A 21 31.14 9.07 -0.73
C ARG A 21 31.55 7.88 -1.60
N SER A 22 32.62 7.17 -1.25
CA SER A 22 33.01 5.93 -1.94
C SER A 22 32.10 4.76 -1.56
N ILE A 23 31.38 4.87 -0.44
CA ILE A 23 30.43 3.84 0.02
C ILE A 23 29.15 3.95 -0.81
N VAL A 24 28.85 2.95 -1.62
CA VAL A 24 27.59 2.84 -2.33
C VAL A 24 26.51 2.34 -1.35
N PRO A 25 25.49 3.15 -1.06
CA PRO A 25 24.42 2.76 -0.13
C PRO A 25 23.69 1.52 -0.65
N SER A 26 23.68 0.45 0.12
CA SER A 26 22.93 -0.76 -0.15
C SER A 26 22.61 -1.47 1.16
N PHE A 27 21.72 -2.47 1.11
CA PHE A 27 21.49 -3.30 2.26
C PHE A 27 22.77 -4.09 2.66
N ASN A 28 23.58 -4.53 1.69
CA ASN A 28 24.84 -5.21 1.96
C ASN A 28 25.79 -4.34 2.77
N THR A 29 26.01 -3.08 2.35
CA THR A 29 26.91 -2.17 3.06
C THR A 29 26.40 -1.76 4.43
N PHE A 30 25.07 -1.66 4.61
CA PHE A 30 24.48 -1.48 5.93
C PHE A 30 24.66 -2.70 6.84
N TYR A 31 24.44 -3.90 6.30
CA TYR A 31 24.64 -5.14 7.04
C TYR A 31 26.10 -5.31 7.51
N GLU A 32 27.07 -5.04 6.59
CA GLU A 32 28.50 -5.07 6.89
C GLU A 32 28.87 -4.04 7.97
N TYR A 33 28.37 -2.81 7.85
CA TYR A 33 28.54 -1.79 8.88
C TYR A 33 28.03 -2.24 10.25
N MET A 34 26.84 -2.81 10.31
CA MET A 34 26.27 -3.32 11.56
C MET A 34 27.07 -4.46 12.16
N ARG A 35 27.61 -5.34 11.32
CA ARG A 35 28.40 -6.50 11.74
C ARG A 35 29.80 -6.10 12.26
N ASP A 36 30.47 -5.23 11.51
CA ASP A 36 31.92 -5.00 11.68
C ASP A 36 32.24 -3.72 12.46
N ASP A 37 31.52 -2.63 12.21
CA ASP A 37 31.87 -1.29 12.68
C ASP A 37 30.99 -0.76 13.81
N TYR A 38 29.67 -0.97 13.72
CA TYR A 38 28.74 -0.34 14.66
C TYR A 38 28.97 -0.70 16.13
N ARG A 39 29.33 -1.95 16.40
CA ARG A 39 29.69 -2.39 17.78
C ARG A 39 30.92 -1.67 18.30
N ARG A 40 31.93 -1.49 17.45
CA ARG A 40 33.16 -0.78 17.80
C ARG A 40 32.86 0.68 18.12
N GLU A 41 32.07 1.34 17.27
CA GLU A 41 31.66 2.73 17.50
C GLU A 41 30.85 2.91 18.80
N LEU A 42 29.99 1.97 19.15
CA LEU A 42 29.29 2.01 20.44
C LEU A 42 30.24 1.88 21.62
N ALA A 43 31.22 0.97 21.53
CA ALA A 43 32.23 0.78 22.58
C ALA A 43 33.12 2.02 22.75
N GLU A 44 33.56 2.63 21.65
CA GLU A 44 34.40 3.84 21.65
C GLU A 44 33.67 5.05 22.25
N ARG A 45 32.34 5.10 22.12
CA ARG A 45 31.48 6.16 22.71
C ARG A 45 31.01 5.85 24.13
N ASP A 46 31.46 4.75 24.71
CA ASP A 46 31.00 4.21 26.03
C ASP A 46 29.46 4.06 26.11
N ILE A 47 28.83 3.76 24.95
CA ILE A 47 27.38 3.54 24.88
C ILE A 47 27.10 2.06 25.14
N LYS A 48 26.54 1.77 26.29
CA LYS A 48 26.05 0.43 26.64
C LYS A 48 24.66 0.25 26.08
N VAL A 49 24.51 -0.74 25.22
CA VAL A 49 23.20 -1.18 24.72
C VAL A 49 22.90 -2.51 25.38
N GLU A 50 21.89 -2.53 26.24
CA GLU A 50 21.45 -3.77 26.88
C GLU A 50 20.91 -4.73 25.81
N LYS A 51 21.30 -6.01 25.87
CA LYS A 51 20.88 -7.03 24.91
C LYS A 51 19.35 -7.21 24.85
N GLU A 52 18.68 -6.91 25.95
CA GLU A 52 17.20 -6.94 26.08
C GLU A 52 16.55 -5.81 25.29
N ASP A 53 17.21 -4.67 25.18
CA ASP A 53 16.73 -3.51 24.42
C ASP A 53 17.03 -3.61 22.93
N PHE A 54 18.24 -4.07 22.55
CA PHE A 54 18.65 -4.22 21.17
C PHE A 54 19.73 -5.29 21.01
N ASN A 55 19.34 -6.44 20.50
CA ASN A 55 20.26 -7.54 20.25
C ASN A 55 20.73 -7.50 18.78
N ILE A 56 21.96 -6.99 18.56
CA ILE A 56 22.55 -6.88 17.24
C ILE A 56 22.73 -8.27 16.58
N ASP A 57 23.06 -9.31 17.34
CA ASP A 57 23.24 -10.66 16.79
C ASP A 57 21.95 -11.26 16.27
N ASN A 58 20.87 -11.09 17.01
CA ASN A 58 19.55 -11.53 16.56
C ASN A 58 19.11 -10.75 15.33
N MET A 59 19.38 -9.45 15.29
CA MET A 59 19.07 -8.63 14.13
C MET A 59 19.86 -9.09 12.90
N LEU A 60 21.18 -9.28 13.02
CA LEU A 60 22.02 -9.75 11.93
C LEU A 60 21.59 -11.14 11.45
N THR A 61 21.21 -12.03 12.36
CA THR A 61 20.68 -13.36 12.02
C THR A 61 19.40 -13.24 11.18
N THR A 62 18.46 -12.40 11.59
CA THR A 62 17.21 -12.16 10.87
C THR A 62 17.44 -11.52 9.51
N MET A 63 18.37 -10.55 9.43
CA MET A 63 18.71 -9.83 8.22
C MET A 63 19.57 -10.63 7.24
N ARG A 64 20.21 -11.73 7.69
CA ARG A 64 21.13 -12.55 6.88
C ARG A 64 20.52 -13.03 5.56
N GLN A 65 19.23 -13.29 5.54
CA GLN A 65 18.53 -13.75 4.34
C GLN A 65 18.47 -12.70 3.21
N TYR A 66 18.62 -11.42 3.53
CA TYR A 66 18.63 -10.30 2.56
C TYR A 66 20.07 -9.87 2.19
N TYR A 67 21.07 -10.35 2.91
CA TYR A 67 22.46 -10.09 2.63
C TYR A 67 22.99 -10.99 1.51
N ARG A 68 24.09 -10.59 0.88
CA ARG A 68 24.77 -11.28 -0.23
C ARG A 68 24.82 -12.81 -0.03
N GLY A 69 24.30 -13.55 -1.03
CA GLY A 69 24.17 -15.00 -0.98
C GLY A 69 23.06 -15.52 -0.06
N GLY A 70 22.24 -14.65 0.51
CA GLY A 70 21.02 -15.02 1.21
C GLY A 70 19.85 -15.28 0.25
N ARG A 71 18.78 -15.87 0.76
CA ARG A 71 17.60 -16.27 -0.05
C ARG A 71 16.96 -15.09 -0.81
N TYR A 72 17.01 -13.90 -0.24
CA TYR A 72 16.36 -12.67 -0.75
C TYR A 72 17.38 -11.56 -1.03
N ASP A 73 18.63 -11.89 -1.36
CA ASP A 73 19.66 -10.89 -1.65
C ASP A 73 19.33 -10.01 -2.85
N PHE A 74 18.60 -10.56 -3.83
CA PHE A 74 18.13 -9.84 -5.02
C PHE A 74 17.18 -8.68 -4.72
N LEU A 75 16.51 -8.69 -3.56
CA LEU A 75 15.46 -7.72 -3.24
C LEU A 75 16.00 -6.33 -2.91
N LEU A 76 17.11 -6.25 -2.16
CA LEU A 76 17.60 -5.01 -1.55
C LEU A 76 19.01 -4.60 -2.03
N ASN A 77 19.58 -5.34 -2.97
CA ASN A 77 20.98 -5.18 -3.36
C ASN A 77 21.19 -5.00 -4.87
N SER A 78 20.19 -4.46 -5.56
CA SER A 78 20.35 -4.14 -6.98
C SER A 78 21.45 -3.09 -7.17
N ALA A 79 22.33 -3.32 -8.16
CA ALA A 79 23.34 -2.34 -8.55
C ALA A 79 22.74 -1.13 -9.28
N GLU A 80 21.54 -1.28 -9.82
CA GLU A 80 20.83 -0.23 -10.54
C GLU A 80 19.60 0.24 -9.76
N ASN A 81 19.49 1.54 -9.58
CA ASN A 81 18.28 2.14 -9.02
C ASN A 81 17.24 2.38 -10.11
N ILE A 82 16.06 1.86 -9.92
CA ILE A 82 14.91 2.19 -10.77
C ILE A 82 14.46 3.59 -10.41
N ASP A 83 14.48 4.51 -11.38
CA ASP A 83 13.91 5.86 -11.19
C ASP A 83 12.38 5.81 -11.15
N LEU A 84 11.83 5.45 -9.99
CA LEU A 84 10.40 5.47 -9.76
C LEU A 84 9.84 6.90 -9.69
N LEU A 85 10.67 7.90 -9.39
CA LEU A 85 10.21 9.27 -9.26
C LEU A 85 9.82 9.87 -10.62
N GLY A 86 10.62 9.62 -11.65
CA GLY A 86 10.37 10.10 -13.02
C GLY A 86 9.28 9.34 -13.77
N LYS A 87 8.91 8.14 -13.36
CA LYS A 87 7.89 7.33 -14.06
C LYS A 87 6.49 7.81 -13.72
N ARG A 88 5.65 8.05 -14.74
CA ARG A 88 4.25 8.48 -14.57
C ARG A 88 3.31 7.35 -14.22
N PHE A 89 3.55 6.16 -14.75
CA PHE A 89 2.75 4.96 -14.54
C PHE A 89 3.65 3.84 -14.02
N ILE A 90 3.28 3.28 -12.88
CA ILE A 90 4.03 2.21 -12.21
C ILE A 90 3.02 1.16 -11.76
N VAL A 91 3.28 -0.08 -12.10
CA VAL A 91 2.51 -1.25 -11.64
C VAL A 91 3.45 -2.15 -10.87
N PHE A 92 3.02 -2.56 -9.68
CA PHE A 92 3.69 -3.58 -8.89
C PHE A 92 2.80 -4.81 -8.86
N GLU A 93 3.22 -5.85 -9.58
CA GLU A 93 2.57 -7.16 -9.52
C GLU A 93 3.12 -7.93 -8.32
N ILE A 94 2.28 -8.18 -7.34
CA ILE A 94 2.67 -8.82 -6.08
C ILE A 94 1.95 -10.15 -5.81
N ASP A 95 1.15 -10.62 -6.76
CA ASP A 95 0.35 -11.83 -6.57
C ASP A 95 1.22 -13.08 -6.33
N SER A 96 2.36 -13.16 -7.00
CA SER A 96 3.31 -14.28 -6.85
C SER A 96 3.97 -14.38 -5.46
N ILE A 97 3.97 -13.31 -4.69
CA ILE A 97 4.60 -13.23 -3.36
C ILE A 97 3.61 -13.10 -2.21
N LYS A 98 2.31 -12.98 -2.49
CA LYS A 98 1.26 -12.71 -1.48
C LYS A 98 1.24 -13.70 -0.32
N ASP A 99 1.55 -14.97 -0.59
CA ASP A 99 1.53 -16.05 0.40
C ASP A 99 2.88 -16.19 1.14
N ASN A 100 3.90 -15.44 0.72
CA ASN A 100 5.21 -15.45 1.36
C ASN A 100 5.22 -14.46 2.55
N ARG A 101 5.07 -15.01 3.76
CA ARG A 101 4.98 -14.22 5.00
C ARG A 101 6.22 -13.39 5.34
N GLU A 102 7.38 -13.71 4.77
CA GLU A 102 8.64 -12.98 4.99
C GLU A 102 8.83 -11.88 3.95
N LEU A 103 8.54 -12.17 2.69
CA LEU A 103 8.82 -11.28 1.56
C LEU A 103 7.73 -10.22 1.37
N PHE A 104 6.46 -10.62 1.46
CA PHE A 104 5.32 -9.76 1.20
C PHE A 104 5.31 -8.47 2.06
N PRO A 105 5.54 -8.52 3.39
CA PRO A 105 5.59 -7.31 4.19
C PRO A 105 6.71 -6.35 3.80
N VAL A 106 7.89 -6.88 3.44
CA VAL A 106 9.05 -6.06 3.06
C VAL A 106 8.81 -5.36 1.73
N VAL A 107 8.35 -6.09 0.71
CA VAL A 107 8.01 -5.52 -0.61
C VAL A 107 6.93 -4.46 -0.47
N THR A 108 5.92 -4.73 0.33
CA THR A 108 4.83 -3.80 0.57
C THR A 108 5.31 -2.48 1.18
N ILE A 109 6.19 -2.53 2.19
CA ILE A 109 6.78 -1.33 2.79
C ILE A 109 7.59 -0.54 1.75
N ILE A 110 8.37 -1.21 0.89
CA ILE A 110 9.15 -0.56 -0.17
C ILE A 110 8.23 0.19 -1.15
N ILE A 111 7.15 -0.46 -1.59
CA ILE A 111 6.15 0.16 -2.48
C ILE A 111 5.53 1.39 -1.82
N MET A 112 5.16 1.28 -0.56
CA MET A 112 4.56 2.36 0.21
C MET A 112 5.49 3.55 0.37
N GLU A 113 6.74 3.31 0.73
CA GLU A 113 7.75 4.36 0.85
C GLU A 113 8.03 5.04 -0.50
N ALA A 114 8.07 4.27 -1.60
CA ALA A 114 8.19 4.83 -2.94
C ALA A 114 7.04 5.80 -3.26
N PHE A 115 5.80 5.43 -2.92
CA PHE A 115 4.65 6.30 -3.13
C PHE A 115 4.67 7.54 -2.22
N ILE A 116 4.99 7.41 -0.93
CA ILE A 116 5.12 8.54 -0.01
C ILE A 116 6.18 9.52 -0.50
N ASN A 117 7.34 9.03 -0.92
CA ASN A 117 8.41 9.86 -1.44
C ASN A 117 7.95 10.62 -2.69
N LYS A 118 7.28 9.93 -3.61
CA LYS A 118 6.71 10.52 -4.82
C LYS A 118 5.68 11.60 -4.47
N MET A 119 4.78 11.30 -3.54
CA MET A 119 3.74 12.19 -3.06
C MET A 119 4.31 13.49 -2.50
N ARG A 120 5.37 13.40 -1.70
CA ARG A 120 6.01 14.55 -1.03
C ARG A 120 6.87 15.39 -1.97
N ARG A 121 7.57 14.75 -2.92
CA ARG A 121 8.52 15.43 -3.81
C ARG A 121 7.85 16.08 -5.01
N LEU A 122 6.83 15.46 -5.60
CA LEU A 122 6.12 15.97 -6.78
C LEU A 122 5.00 16.94 -6.35
N LYS A 123 5.36 18.16 -6.00
CA LYS A 123 4.38 19.19 -5.61
C LYS A 123 3.55 19.63 -6.83
N GLY A 124 2.25 19.88 -6.61
CA GLY A 124 1.35 20.36 -7.66
C GLY A 124 0.97 19.35 -8.75
N VAL A 125 1.49 18.14 -8.70
CA VAL A 125 1.15 17.06 -9.64
C VAL A 125 0.11 16.14 -9.01
N ARG A 126 -0.95 15.79 -9.74
CA ARG A 126 -1.92 14.78 -9.29
C ARG A 126 -1.28 13.39 -9.27
N LYS A 127 -1.57 12.63 -8.24
CA LYS A 127 -1.04 11.29 -8.02
C LYS A 127 -2.17 10.37 -7.55
N GLN A 128 -2.15 9.14 -8.04
CA GLN A 128 -3.11 8.12 -7.61
C GLN A 128 -2.36 6.90 -7.10
N LEU A 129 -2.80 6.36 -5.98
CA LEU A 129 -2.44 5.04 -5.49
C LEU A 129 -3.68 4.16 -5.62
N ILE A 130 -3.61 3.15 -6.46
CA ILE A 130 -4.68 2.16 -6.63
C ILE A 130 -4.21 0.87 -5.99
N VAL A 131 -4.99 0.35 -5.06
CA VAL A 131 -4.73 -0.94 -4.39
C VAL A 131 -5.87 -1.87 -4.76
N GLU A 132 -5.59 -2.79 -5.66
CA GLU A 132 -6.52 -3.85 -6.03
C GLU A 132 -6.44 -5.01 -5.04
N GLU A 133 -7.54 -5.73 -4.88
CA GLU A 133 -7.67 -6.81 -3.89
C GLU A 133 -7.16 -6.40 -2.50
N ALA A 134 -7.59 -5.22 -2.07
CA ALA A 134 -7.07 -4.54 -0.88
C ALA A 134 -7.18 -5.37 0.41
N TRP A 135 -8.08 -6.34 0.47
CA TRP A 135 -8.24 -7.25 1.60
C TRP A 135 -6.96 -8.02 1.92
N LYS A 136 -6.19 -8.44 0.91
CA LYS A 136 -4.90 -9.10 1.08
C LYS A 136 -3.90 -8.18 1.78
N ALA A 137 -3.86 -6.94 1.34
CA ALA A 137 -3.02 -5.91 1.95
C ALA A 137 -3.45 -5.59 3.39
N LEU A 138 -4.76 -5.58 3.64
CA LEU A 138 -5.35 -5.23 4.94
C LEU A 138 -5.21 -6.33 6.00
N SER A 139 -4.87 -7.55 5.62
CA SER A 139 -4.52 -8.62 6.55
C SER A 139 -3.21 -8.34 7.32
N SER A 140 -2.36 -7.46 6.81
CA SER A 140 -1.16 -6.99 7.49
C SER A 140 -1.45 -5.72 8.31
N ALA A 141 -1.15 -5.74 9.61
CA ALA A 141 -1.33 -4.58 10.48
C ALA A 141 -0.58 -3.33 9.98
N ASN A 142 0.66 -3.51 9.51
CA ASN A 142 1.47 -2.40 8.98
C ASN A 142 0.83 -1.77 7.73
N MET A 143 0.27 -2.59 6.85
CA MET A 143 -0.41 -2.10 5.66
C MET A 143 -1.73 -1.39 6.01
N ALA A 144 -2.49 -1.94 6.95
CA ALA A 144 -3.71 -1.31 7.43
C ALA A 144 -3.43 0.08 8.00
N ASP A 145 -2.38 0.22 8.83
CA ASP A 145 -1.95 1.52 9.37
C ASP A 145 -1.47 2.47 8.30
N TYR A 146 -0.78 1.96 7.29
CA TYR A 146 -0.33 2.75 6.15
C TYR A 146 -1.52 3.28 5.33
N LEU A 147 -2.48 2.44 4.98
CA LEU A 147 -3.68 2.87 4.26
C LEU A 147 -4.48 3.89 5.09
N ARG A 148 -4.57 3.69 6.42
CA ARG A 148 -5.15 4.69 7.33
C ARG A 148 -4.43 6.04 7.22
N TYR A 149 -3.12 6.04 7.23
CA TYR A 149 -2.32 7.25 7.04
C TYR A 149 -2.58 7.89 5.68
N MET A 150 -2.62 7.11 4.62
CA MET A 150 -2.87 7.59 3.26
C MET A 150 -4.23 8.27 3.14
N TYR A 151 -5.31 7.63 3.57
CA TYR A 151 -6.65 8.21 3.50
C TYR A 151 -6.80 9.52 4.29
N LYS A 152 -6.03 9.69 5.37
CA LYS A 152 -6.01 10.95 6.15
C LYS A 152 -5.16 12.06 5.54
N THR A 153 -4.16 11.73 4.70
CA THR A 153 -3.13 12.71 4.34
C THR A 153 -2.97 12.96 2.85
N VAL A 154 -3.31 12.01 2.00
CA VAL A 154 -3.04 12.05 0.56
C VAL A 154 -3.56 13.31 -0.13
N ARG A 155 -4.73 13.81 0.26
CA ARG A 155 -5.33 15.04 -0.28
C ARG A 155 -4.44 16.28 -0.11
N LYS A 156 -3.69 16.39 0.99
CA LYS A 156 -2.77 17.50 1.25
C LYS A 156 -1.63 17.59 0.24
N TYR A 157 -1.41 16.51 -0.51
CA TYR A 157 -0.33 16.39 -1.48
C TYR A 157 -0.84 16.23 -2.93
N PHE A 158 -2.06 16.63 -3.23
CA PHE A 158 -2.68 16.41 -4.53
C PHE A 158 -2.70 14.94 -4.94
N GLY A 159 -2.98 14.07 -3.97
CA GLY A 159 -3.05 12.63 -4.18
C GLY A 159 -4.46 12.08 -3.95
N GLU A 160 -4.70 10.93 -4.52
CA GLU A 160 -5.90 10.12 -4.37
C GLU A 160 -5.49 8.71 -3.95
N ALA A 161 -6.20 8.13 -2.99
CA ALA A 161 -6.05 6.73 -2.60
C ALA A 161 -7.33 6.00 -2.99
N ILE A 162 -7.19 4.97 -3.80
CA ILE A 162 -8.29 4.16 -4.34
C ILE A 162 -8.07 2.72 -3.88
N VAL A 163 -9.07 2.17 -3.25
CA VAL A 163 -9.10 0.77 -2.80
C VAL A 163 -10.19 0.06 -3.57
N VAL A 164 -9.83 -1.05 -4.19
CA VAL A 164 -10.76 -1.90 -4.93
C VAL A 164 -10.86 -3.24 -4.21
N THR A 165 -12.08 -3.71 -4.00
CA THR A 165 -12.36 -5.03 -3.43
C THR A 165 -13.52 -5.69 -4.16
N GLN A 166 -13.47 -7.00 -4.26
CA GLN A 166 -14.55 -7.81 -4.82
C GLN A 166 -15.54 -8.28 -3.77
N GLU A 167 -15.14 -8.28 -2.50
CA GLU A 167 -15.95 -8.79 -1.40
C GLU A 167 -16.12 -7.74 -0.30
N VAL A 168 -17.35 -7.47 0.04
CA VAL A 168 -17.69 -6.50 1.09
C VAL A 168 -17.37 -7.03 2.48
N ASP A 169 -17.45 -8.34 2.66
CA ASP A 169 -17.13 -9.01 3.93
C ASP A 169 -15.67 -8.72 4.36
N ASP A 170 -14.75 -8.55 3.41
CA ASP A 170 -13.35 -8.20 3.69
C ASP A 170 -13.19 -6.80 4.27
N ILE A 171 -14.07 -5.88 3.85
CA ILE A 171 -14.10 -4.51 4.40
C ILE A 171 -14.73 -4.51 5.79
N ILE A 172 -15.76 -5.32 5.99
CA ILE A 172 -16.51 -5.38 7.27
C ILE A 172 -15.65 -6.00 8.37
N SER A 173 -14.83 -7.00 8.05
CA SER A 173 -14.05 -7.75 9.03
C SER A 173 -12.90 -6.97 9.66
N SER A 174 -12.44 -5.90 9.03
CA SER A 174 -11.34 -5.07 9.53
C SER A 174 -11.86 -3.76 10.15
N PRO A 175 -11.80 -3.58 11.49
CA PRO A 175 -12.20 -2.33 12.14
C PRO A 175 -11.42 -1.11 11.62
N VAL A 176 -10.14 -1.32 11.29
CA VAL A 176 -9.25 -0.27 10.76
C VAL A 176 -9.74 0.27 9.42
N VAL A 177 -10.23 -0.63 8.58
CA VAL A 177 -10.73 -0.30 7.24
C VAL A 177 -12.04 0.46 7.35
N LYS A 178 -12.96 -0.04 8.15
CA LYS A 178 -14.28 0.57 8.36
C LYS A 178 -14.15 2.03 8.78
N GLU A 179 -13.39 2.31 9.81
CA GLU A 179 -13.28 3.66 10.37
C GLU A 179 -12.41 4.59 9.53
N SER A 180 -11.40 4.07 8.86
CA SER A 180 -10.42 4.92 8.20
C SER A 180 -10.63 5.06 6.70
N ILE A 181 -11.01 4.00 6.01
CA ILE A 181 -11.22 4.05 4.56
C ILE A 181 -12.61 4.58 4.25
N ILE A 182 -13.65 3.96 4.80
CA ILE A 182 -15.04 4.31 4.48
C ILE A 182 -15.36 5.74 4.90
N ASN A 183 -14.98 6.13 6.12
CA ASN A 183 -15.30 7.47 6.64
C ASN A 183 -14.50 8.60 5.96
N ASN A 184 -13.37 8.28 5.32
CA ASN A 184 -12.55 9.26 4.59
C ASN A 184 -12.69 9.12 3.07
N SER A 185 -13.55 8.23 2.57
CA SER A 185 -13.82 8.08 1.14
C SER A 185 -14.91 9.04 0.71
N ASP A 186 -14.53 10.10 0.01
CA ASP A 186 -15.47 11.06 -0.55
C ASP A 186 -16.23 10.50 -1.77
N CYS A 187 -15.62 9.57 -2.49
CA CYS A 187 -16.23 8.89 -3.63
C CYS A 187 -16.39 7.40 -3.34
N LYS A 188 -17.58 6.88 -3.57
CA LYS A 188 -17.90 5.46 -3.50
C LYS A 188 -18.43 5.01 -4.85
N ILE A 189 -17.86 3.94 -5.39
CA ILE A 189 -18.24 3.37 -6.69
C ILE A 189 -18.66 1.93 -6.45
N LEU A 190 -19.90 1.59 -6.82
CA LEU A 190 -20.41 0.24 -6.71
C LEU A 190 -20.82 -0.27 -8.09
N LEU A 191 -20.33 -1.47 -8.39
CA LEU A 191 -20.76 -2.25 -9.52
C LEU A 191 -22.01 -3.07 -9.17
N ASP A 192 -22.42 -4.00 -10.00
CA ASP A 192 -23.55 -4.87 -9.80
C ASP A 192 -23.49 -5.65 -8.47
N GLN A 193 -24.43 -5.40 -7.58
CA GLN A 193 -24.51 -5.96 -6.24
C GLN A 193 -25.57 -7.05 -6.08
N ARG A 194 -26.15 -7.56 -7.17
CA ARG A 194 -27.22 -8.58 -7.11
C ARG A 194 -26.80 -9.85 -6.38
N LYS A 195 -25.53 -10.23 -6.47
CA LYS A 195 -24.93 -11.36 -5.73
C LYS A 195 -25.11 -11.21 -4.20
N TYR A 196 -25.17 -9.97 -3.71
CA TYR A 196 -25.22 -9.64 -2.28
C TYR A 196 -26.58 -9.13 -1.81
N MET A 197 -27.64 -9.31 -2.60
CA MET A 197 -28.98 -8.78 -2.29
C MET A 197 -29.45 -9.15 -0.87
N ASN A 198 -29.21 -10.39 -0.43
CA ASN A 198 -29.61 -10.88 0.90
C ASN A 198 -28.81 -10.26 2.06
N LYS A 199 -27.65 -9.70 1.78
CA LYS A 199 -26.76 -9.05 2.78
C LYS A 199 -26.68 -7.53 2.57
N PHE A 200 -27.46 -6.98 1.63
CA PHE A 200 -27.29 -5.59 1.21
C PHE A 200 -27.58 -4.60 2.33
N ASP A 201 -28.42 -4.93 3.30
CA ASP A 201 -28.69 -4.08 4.47
C ASP A 201 -27.41 -3.83 5.30
N GLN A 202 -26.52 -4.80 5.37
CA GLN A 202 -25.22 -4.64 6.04
C GLN A 202 -24.30 -3.70 5.24
N ILE A 203 -24.30 -3.82 3.90
CA ILE A 203 -23.56 -2.94 3.00
C ILE A 203 -24.10 -1.51 3.11
N GLN A 204 -25.42 -1.36 3.11
CA GLN A 204 -26.11 -0.09 3.27
C GLN A 204 -25.69 0.61 4.58
N ALA A 205 -25.77 -0.11 5.69
CA ALA A 205 -25.39 0.42 7.00
C ALA A 205 -23.88 0.76 7.06
N LEU A 206 -23.04 -0.08 6.49
CA LEU A 206 -21.58 0.11 6.45
C LEU A 206 -21.18 1.36 5.67
N LEU A 207 -21.76 1.55 4.48
CA LEU A 207 -21.44 2.65 3.58
C LEU A 207 -22.24 3.93 3.87
N GLY A 208 -23.22 3.86 4.79
CA GLY A 208 -24.10 4.98 5.13
C GLY A 208 -25.03 5.38 3.98
N LEU A 209 -25.56 4.38 3.24
CA LEU A 209 -26.42 4.64 2.08
C LEU A 209 -27.86 4.88 2.48
N THR A 210 -28.54 5.78 1.78
CA THR A 210 -29.97 6.03 1.90
C THR A 210 -30.81 4.93 1.20
N GLU A 211 -32.08 4.81 1.49
CA GLU A 211 -33.01 3.88 0.81
C GLU A 211 -33.08 4.15 -0.71
N LYS A 212 -32.99 5.43 -1.11
CA LYS A 212 -32.93 5.81 -2.52
C LYS A 212 -31.68 5.24 -3.20
N GLU A 213 -30.53 5.40 -2.58
CA GLU A 213 -29.25 4.90 -3.09
C GLU A 213 -29.23 3.37 -3.15
N LYS A 214 -29.75 2.70 -2.12
CA LYS A 214 -29.95 1.24 -2.13
C LYS A 214 -30.77 0.80 -3.35
N SER A 215 -31.89 1.45 -3.60
CA SER A 215 -32.76 1.13 -4.75
C SER A 215 -32.05 1.35 -6.08
N GLN A 216 -31.29 2.43 -6.21
CA GLN A 216 -30.45 2.70 -7.39
C GLN A 216 -29.38 1.62 -7.60
N ILE A 217 -28.65 1.24 -6.56
CA ILE A 217 -27.58 0.25 -6.65
C ILE A 217 -28.14 -1.13 -7.02
N LEU A 218 -29.24 -1.53 -6.42
CA LEU A 218 -29.87 -2.81 -6.71
C LEU A 218 -30.52 -2.86 -8.10
N SER A 219 -30.80 -1.72 -8.74
CA SER A 219 -31.33 -1.64 -10.09
C SER A 219 -30.25 -1.74 -11.19
N ILE A 220 -28.98 -1.67 -10.83
CA ILE A 220 -27.85 -1.75 -11.78
C ILE A 220 -27.94 -3.02 -12.63
N ASN A 221 -27.87 -2.87 -13.94
CA ASN A 221 -27.90 -3.95 -14.93
C ASN A 221 -29.17 -4.85 -14.88
N MET A 222 -30.24 -4.42 -14.21
CA MET A 222 -31.48 -5.23 -14.15
C MET A 222 -32.16 -5.32 -15.52
N ALA A 223 -32.14 -4.25 -16.31
CA ALA A 223 -32.65 -4.28 -17.68
C ALA A 223 -31.62 -4.97 -18.61
N ASN A 224 -31.60 -6.28 -18.56
CA ASN A 224 -30.68 -7.11 -19.34
C ASN A 224 -31.02 -7.05 -20.84
N ASN A 225 -30.60 -5.97 -21.52
CA ASN A 225 -30.79 -5.83 -22.95
C ASN A 225 -29.49 -6.24 -23.67
N PRO A 226 -29.48 -7.35 -24.43
CA PRO A 226 -28.29 -7.83 -25.15
C PRO A 226 -27.70 -6.82 -26.15
N SER A 227 -28.50 -5.84 -26.60
CA SER A 227 -28.07 -4.80 -27.53
C SER A 227 -27.33 -3.64 -26.86
N ARG A 228 -27.27 -3.60 -25.52
CA ARG A 228 -26.57 -2.54 -24.79
C ARG A 228 -25.06 -2.80 -24.80
N LEU A 229 -24.29 -1.84 -25.31
CA LEU A 229 -22.83 -1.87 -25.34
C LEU A 229 -22.20 -1.26 -24.08
N TYR A 230 -22.96 -1.11 -22.99
CA TYR A 230 -22.50 -0.52 -21.74
C TYR A 230 -22.88 -1.36 -20.53
N LYS A 231 -22.13 -1.20 -19.46
CA LYS A 231 -22.48 -1.64 -18.12
C LYS A 231 -22.82 -0.44 -17.26
N GLU A 232 -23.71 -0.64 -16.31
CA GLU A 232 -24.08 0.42 -15.38
C GLU A 232 -23.21 0.37 -14.13
N VAL A 233 -22.94 1.53 -13.56
CA VAL A 233 -22.17 1.73 -12.32
C VAL A 233 -22.84 2.81 -11.49
N TRP A 234 -22.96 2.59 -10.19
CA TRP A 234 -23.38 3.63 -9.26
C TRP A 234 -22.19 4.39 -8.71
N ILE A 235 -22.27 5.72 -8.69
CA ILE A 235 -21.26 6.61 -8.13
C ILE A 235 -21.92 7.53 -7.12
N GLY A 236 -21.43 7.53 -5.89
CA GLY A 236 -21.82 8.46 -4.83
C GLY A 236 -20.66 9.37 -4.43
N LEU A 237 -20.93 10.67 -4.33
CA LEU A 237 -19.97 11.71 -4.01
C LEU A 237 -20.34 12.40 -2.69
N GLY A 238 -19.60 12.12 -1.63
CA GLY A 238 -19.65 12.82 -0.33
C GLY A 238 -21.04 12.87 0.32
N GLY A 239 -21.95 11.94 0.02
CA GLY A 239 -23.31 11.91 0.52
C GLY A 239 -24.24 13.00 -0.02
N THR A 240 -23.77 13.83 -0.96
CA THR A 240 -24.53 14.95 -1.53
C THR A 240 -25.11 14.64 -2.90
N GLN A 241 -24.43 13.85 -3.69
CA GLN A 241 -24.83 13.48 -5.04
C GLN A 241 -24.57 11.99 -5.27
N SER A 242 -25.56 11.32 -5.86
CA SER A 242 -25.42 9.94 -6.29
C SER A 242 -26.28 9.66 -7.52
N ALA A 243 -25.74 8.88 -8.45
CA ALA A 243 -26.44 8.47 -9.64
C ALA A 243 -25.90 7.16 -10.21
N VAL A 244 -26.68 6.54 -11.06
CA VAL A 244 -26.26 5.41 -11.90
C VAL A 244 -25.83 5.95 -13.26
N TYR A 245 -24.66 5.52 -13.72
CA TYR A 245 -24.04 5.92 -14.97
C TYR A 245 -23.87 4.72 -15.88
N ALA A 246 -23.98 4.93 -17.18
CA ALA A 246 -23.61 3.96 -18.19
C ALA A 246 -22.12 4.09 -18.50
N THR A 247 -21.39 2.97 -18.48
CA THR A 247 -19.97 2.91 -18.85
C THR A 247 -19.85 2.20 -20.20
N GLU A 248 -19.78 2.97 -21.26
CA GLU A 248 -19.60 2.47 -22.61
C GLU A 248 -18.10 2.38 -22.94
N VAL A 249 -17.71 1.33 -23.63
CA VAL A 249 -16.37 1.15 -24.17
C VAL A 249 -16.43 1.22 -25.69
N SER A 250 -15.37 1.73 -26.35
CA SER A 250 -15.31 1.75 -27.80
C SER A 250 -15.23 0.32 -28.37
N ALA A 251 -15.58 0.18 -29.64
CA ALA A 251 -15.48 -1.12 -30.33
C ALA A 251 -14.03 -1.63 -30.31
N GLU A 252 -13.06 -0.72 -30.44
CA GLU A 252 -11.63 -1.02 -30.41
C GLU A 252 -11.20 -1.52 -29.03
N GLU A 253 -11.65 -0.87 -27.95
CA GLU A 253 -11.36 -1.31 -26.59
C GLU A 253 -11.99 -2.68 -26.28
N TYR A 254 -13.17 -2.96 -26.84
CA TYR A 254 -13.84 -4.24 -26.66
C TYR A 254 -13.08 -5.38 -27.35
N LEU A 255 -12.45 -5.11 -28.51
CA LEU A 255 -11.68 -6.09 -29.27
C LEU A 255 -10.31 -6.43 -28.64
N VAL A 256 -9.79 -5.54 -27.79
CA VAL A 256 -8.47 -5.73 -27.12
C VAL A 256 -8.60 -6.51 -25.79
N ARG A 257 -9.81 -6.73 -25.32
CA ARG A 257 -10.03 -7.57 -24.13
C ARG A 257 -9.92 -9.05 -24.48
N PRO A 258 -9.03 -9.83 -23.78
CA PRO A 258 -8.97 -11.27 -23.95
C PRO A 258 -10.24 -11.98 -23.50
#